data_0aa44f16d50c5b30fd3d85beeccd80d5
#
_entry.id   0aa44f16d50c5b30fd3d85beeccd80d5
#
_cell.length_a   1.000
_cell.length_b   1.000
_cell.length_c   1.000
_cell.angle_alpha   90.00
_cell.angle_beta   90.00
_cell.angle_gamma   90.00
#
_symmetry.space_group_name_H-M   'P 1'
#
loop_
_entity.id
_entity.type
_entity.pdbx_description
1 polymer ?
#
loop_
_entity_poly.entity_id
_entity_poly.type
_entity_poly.pdbx_seq_one_letter_code
_entity_poly.pdbx_strand_id
1 'polypeptide(L)'
;MIIDFLDRVYSSLRSKENKIESLFRFIIRKLSNLILPLYLNLTKKDSRLQLVNKENIIVSLTTFPGRISKLWMVVECMLRQSLLPNKIVLYLAKDQFPNELKDIPDNLLGYYNKKQLEIIFVEEDLRSHKKYYYAFKEYQNDIIITIDDDIFYPSNIIKDLMDLHKKFPDTICCHRAHKVIRNDDNTISKYSKWKKVFGNCGPTFDLFHTSGGGTLYKSNFFSEEVVNKDAFVSLCFMADDVWLNIMAQLNKTKTVKSDYFSNLIPIENKNSLFKLSQENVADGGNDKQLQNLIQNYNINNYEIFK
;
A
#
# COMPACT_ATOMS: atom_id res chain seq x y z
N MET A 1 -13.04 8.14 15.64
CA MET A 1 -11.82 8.96 15.89
C MET A 1 -11.80 10.20 14.99
N ILE A 2 -10.98 11.22 15.34
CA ILE A 2 -10.86 12.42 14.48
C ILE A 2 -10.35 12.07 13.07
N ILE A 3 -9.44 11.10 12.96
CA ILE A 3 -8.95 10.61 11.65
C ILE A 3 -10.08 10.04 10.82
N ASP A 4 -10.96 9.21 11.39
CA ASP A 4 -12.07 8.58 10.66
C ASP A 4 -13.07 9.63 10.15
N PHE A 5 -13.32 10.67 10.94
CA PHE A 5 -14.16 11.78 10.52
C PHE A 5 -13.55 12.56 9.36
N LEU A 6 -12.28 12.97 9.50
CA LEU A 6 -11.58 13.71 8.45
C LEU A 6 -11.43 12.89 7.16
N ASP A 7 -11.12 11.60 7.29
CA ASP A 7 -11.04 10.71 6.13
C ASP A 7 -12.40 10.55 5.44
N ARG A 8 -13.48 10.38 6.19
CA ARG A 8 -14.83 10.28 5.61
C ARG A 8 -15.18 11.52 4.79
N VAL A 9 -14.92 12.72 5.33
CA VAL A 9 -15.14 13.98 4.60
C VAL A 9 -14.22 14.07 3.38
N TYR A 10 -12.93 13.75 3.54
CA TYR A 10 -11.96 13.77 2.44
C TYR A 10 -12.32 12.79 1.32
N SER A 11 -12.77 11.59 1.68
CA SER A 11 -13.14 10.52 0.74
C SER A 11 -14.46 10.81 0.01
N SER A 12 -15.34 11.64 0.57
CA SER A 12 -16.59 12.04 -0.09
C SER A 12 -16.37 13.00 -1.27
N LEU A 13 -15.25 13.73 -1.26
CA LEU A 13 -14.86 14.65 -2.33
C LEU A 13 -14.19 13.86 -3.46
N ARG A 14 -14.93 13.45 -4.47
CA ARG A 14 -14.49 12.47 -5.49
C ARG A 14 -13.94 13.10 -6.76
N SER A 15 -14.43 14.27 -7.16
CA SER A 15 -14.06 14.90 -8.42
C SER A 15 -12.74 15.67 -8.32
N LYS A 16 -11.81 15.36 -9.23
CA LYS A 16 -10.59 16.17 -9.40
C LYS A 16 -10.82 17.39 -10.30
N GLU A 17 -11.82 17.32 -11.16
CA GLU A 17 -12.17 18.38 -12.13
C GLU A 17 -12.99 19.51 -11.49
N ASN A 18 -13.73 19.18 -10.40
CA ASN A 18 -14.46 20.20 -9.64
C ASN A 18 -13.50 21.02 -8.78
N LYS A 19 -13.28 22.28 -9.15
CA LYS A 19 -12.38 23.20 -8.46
C LYS A 19 -12.73 23.40 -7.00
N ILE A 20 -14.02 23.40 -6.65
CA ILE A 20 -14.52 23.57 -5.28
C ILE A 20 -14.13 22.34 -4.43
N GLU A 21 -14.41 21.13 -4.92
CA GLU A 21 -14.00 19.89 -4.22
C GLU A 21 -12.48 19.80 -4.09
N SER A 22 -11.75 20.19 -5.12
CA SER A 22 -10.29 20.22 -5.10
C SER A 22 -9.75 21.19 -4.04
N LEU A 23 -10.36 22.37 -3.89
CA LEU A 23 -10.03 23.34 -2.85
C LEU A 23 -10.34 22.78 -1.44
N PHE A 24 -11.52 22.18 -1.23
CA PHE A 24 -11.87 21.56 0.05
C PHE A 24 -10.92 20.41 0.40
N ARG A 25 -10.57 19.55 -0.55
CA ARG A 25 -9.55 18.50 -0.34
C ARG A 25 -8.19 19.08 0.07
N PHE A 26 -7.77 20.18 -0.58
CA PHE A 26 -6.54 20.87 -0.21
C PHE A 26 -6.60 21.39 1.23
N ILE A 27 -7.70 22.05 1.62
CA ILE A 27 -7.89 22.59 2.98
C ILE A 27 -7.88 21.45 4.00
N ILE A 28 -8.67 20.39 3.79
CA ILE A 28 -8.73 19.24 4.71
C ILE A 28 -7.35 18.62 4.87
N ARG A 29 -6.63 18.42 3.77
CA ARG A 29 -5.26 17.87 3.81
C ARG A 29 -4.33 18.77 4.65
N LYS A 30 -4.36 20.09 4.45
CA LYS A 30 -3.53 21.04 5.24
C LYS A 30 -3.88 21.02 6.71
N LEU A 31 -5.18 21.10 7.03
CA LEU A 31 -5.66 21.03 8.42
C LEU A 31 -5.32 19.70 9.07
N SER A 32 -5.47 18.57 8.36
CA SER A 32 -5.11 17.25 8.87
C SER A 32 -3.62 17.16 9.19
N ASN A 33 -2.76 17.68 8.32
CA ASN A 33 -1.31 17.69 8.55
C ASN A 33 -0.85 18.65 9.65
N LEU A 34 -1.69 19.60 10.05
CA LEU A 34 -1.44 20.46 11.21
C LEU A 34 -1.95 19.84 12.51
N ILE A 35 -3.16 19.29 12.50
CA ILE A 35 -3.87 18.85 13.71
C ILE A 35 -3.50 17.42 14.11
N LEU A 36 -3.45 16.48 13.13
CA LEU A 36 -3.28 15.07 13.44
C LEU A 36 -1.94 14.73 14.09
N PRO A 37 -0.79 15.33 13.75
CA PRO A 37 0.45 15.06 14.48
C PRO A 37 0.36 15.42 15.96
N LEU A 38 -0.26 16.55 16.29
CA LEU A 38 -0.48 16.97 17.69
C LEU A 38 -1.45 16.01 18.40
N TYR A 39 -2.58 15.70 17.78
CA TYR A 39 -3.55 14.75 18.31
C TYR A 39 -2.93 13.37 18.58
N LEU A 40 -2.22 12.81 17.61
CA LEU A 40 -1.58 11.50 17.73
C LEU A 40 -0.51 11.50 18.83
N ASN A 41 0.27 12.57 18.93
CA ASN A 41 1.31 12.68 19.97
C ASN A 41 0.72 12.80 21.38
N LEU A 42 -0.33 13.61 21.56
CA LEU A 42 -0.97 13.82 22.87
C LEU A 42 -1.78 12.60 23.35
N THR A 43 -2.24 11.77 22.42
CA THR A 43 -3.11 10.63 22.72
C THR A 43 -2.47 9.29 22.37
N LYS A 44 -1.12 9.20 22.42
CA LYS A 44 -0.37 7.97 22.09
C LYS A 44 -1.00 6.73 22.69
N LYS A 45 -1.12 5.68 21.87
CA LYS A 45 -1.67 4.39 22.30
C LYS A 45 -0.57 3.50 22.86
N ASP A 46 -0.82 2.98 24.05
CA ASP A 46 -0.01 1.91 24.65
C ASP A 46 -0.65 0.52 24.38
N SER A 47 -1.20 0.36 23.20
CA SER A 47 -1.84 -0.89 22.78
C SER A 47 -0.78 -1.96 22.55
N ARG A 48 -0.94 -3.12 23.20
CA ARG A 48 -0.18 -4.32 22.83
C ARG A 48 -0.80 -4.89 21.55
N LEU A 49 0.05 -5.30 20.61
CA LEU A 49 -0.39 -6.03 19.42
C LEU A 49 -1.10 -7.32 19.86
N GLN A 50 -2.15 -7.70 19.13
CA GLN A 50 -2.93 -8.89 19.46
C GLN A 50 -2.12 -10.15 19.14
N LEU A 51 -1.85 -10.97 20.16
CA LEU A 51 -1.16 -12.25 19.99
C LEU A 51 -2.09 -13.39 19.58
N VAL A 52 -3.40 -13.16 19.49
CA VAL A 52 -4.42 -14.23 19.34
C VAL A 52 -5.48 -13.79 18.31
N ASN A 53 -5.10 -13.71 17.05
CA ASN A 53 -6.06 -13.86 15.95
C ASN A 53 -6.02 -15.31 15.48
N LYS A 54 -7.14 -15.84 15.01
CA LYS A 54 -7.22 -17.18 14.41
C LYS A 54 -6.32 -17.29 13.17
N GLU A 55 -6.05 -16.17 12.51
CA GLU A 55 -5.11 -15.99 11.41
C GLU A 55 -4.14 -14.89 11.78
N ASN A 56 -2.83 -15.10 11.57
CA ASN A 56 -1.82 -14.09 11.81
C ASN A 56 -1.94 -12.98 10.78
N ILE A 57 -2.04 -11.74 11.25
CA ILE A 57 -2.10 -10.55 10.42
C ILE A 57 -0.81 -9.77 10.57
N ILE A 58 -0.03 -9.69 9.51
CA ILE A 58 1.23 -8.96 9.43
C ILE A 58 1.01 -7.70 8.62
N VAL A 59 1.14 -6.54 9.24
CA VAL A 59 1.18 -5.25 8.52
C VAL A 59 2.61 -4.99 8.11
N SER A 60 2.85 -4.85 6.83
CA SER A 60 4.18 -4.67 6.26
C SER A 60 4.32 -3.35 5.52
N LEU A 61 5.42 -2.64 5.80
CA LEU A 61 5.74 -1.36 5.18
C LEU A 61 7.24 -1.17 5.01
N THR A 62 7.58 -0.18 4.22
CA THR A 62 8.97 0.29 4.04
C THR A 62 8.99 1.81 4.00
N THR A 63 10.14 2.41 4.25
CA THR A 63 10.39 3.84 4.10
C THR A 63 11.83 4.09 3.69
N PHE A 64 12.20 5.35 3.55
CA PHE A 64 13.56 5.81 3.27
C PHE A 64 13.90 7.04 4.13
N PRO A 65 15.18 7.47 4.22
CA PRO A 65 15.61 8.54 5.13
C PRO A 65 14.81 9.84 5.03
N GLY A 66 14.38 10.20 3.82
CA GLY A 66 13.60 11.42 3.57
C GLY A 66 12.19 11.42 4.20
N ARG A 67 11.66 10.26 4.60
CA ARG A 67 10.30 10.13 5.16
C ARG A 67 10.24 9.56 6.58
N ILE A 68 11.28 8.89 7.04
CA ILE A 68 11.26 8.13 8.31
C ILE A 68 10.86 8.98 9.51
N SER A 69 11.19 10.27 9.54
CA SER A 69 10.88 11.18 10.65
C SER A 69 9.38 11.31 10.94
N LYS A 70 8.51 11.01 9.97
CA LYS A 70 7.04 11.08 10.08
C LYS A 70 6.37 9.71 10.15
N LEU A 71 7.11 8.63 9.97
CA LEU A 71 6.57 7.26 9.94
C LEU A 71 5.85 6.87 11.25
N TRP A 72 6.27 7.44 12.39
CA TRP A 72 5.62 7.20 13.67
C TRP A 72 4.09 7.45 13.64
N MET A 73 3.62 8.39 12.80
CA MET A 73 2.18 8.67 12.65
C MET A 73 1.45 7.52 11.98
N VAL A 74 2.09 6.84 11.02
CA VAL A 74 1.53 5.64 10.38
C VAL A 74 1.48 4.49 11.38
N VAL A 75 2.54 4.28 12.15
CA VAL A 75 2.56 3.26 13.24
C VAL A 75 1.44 3.54 14.25
N GLU A 76 1.26 4.79 14.68
CA GLU A 76 0.16 5.19 15.56
C GLU A 76 -1.23 4.90 14.96
N CYS A 77 -1.41 5.11 13.65
CA CYS A 77 -2.65 4.74 12.97
C CYS A 77 -2.89 3.22 13.03
N MET A 78 -1.83 2.41 12.88
CA MET A 78 -1.95 0.94 12.97
C MET A 78 -2.25 0.45 14.38
N LEU A 79 -1.69 1.09 15.41
CA LEU A 79 -1.99 0.79 16.82
C LEU A 79 -3.40 1.22 17.25
N ARG A 80 -4.11 1.98 16.42
CA ARG A 80 -5.49 2.45 16.63
C ARG A 80 -6.52 1.70 15.81
N GLN A 81 -6.11 0.64 15.12
CA GLN A 81 -7.03 -0.17 14.35
C GLN A 81 -8.06 -0.86 15.26
N SER A 82 -9.32 -0.95 14.82
CA SER A 82 -10.38 -1.67 15.53
C SER A 82 -10.14 -3.19 15.60
N LEU A 83 -9.42 -3.72 14.62
CA LEU A 83 -8.80 -5.04 14.62
C LEU A 83 -7.28 -4.83 14.56
N LEU A 84 -6.58 -5.14 15.65
CA LEU A 84 -5.13 -4.97 15.73
C LEU A 84 -4.42 -6.08 14.94
N PRO A 85 -3.31 -5.76 14.25
CA PRO A 85 -2.46 -6.78 13.64
C PRO A 85 -1.68 -7.55 14.71
N ASN A 86 -1.17 -8.72 14.35
CA ASN A 86 -0.25 -9.49 15.19
C ASN A 86 1.16 -8.88 15.19
N LYS A 87 1.57 -8.31 14.04
CA LYS A 87 2.85 -7.63 13.88
C LYS A 87 2.70 -6.41 12.96
N ILE A 88 3.54 -5.40 13.21
CA ILE A 88 3.84 -4.31 12.28
C ILE A 88 5.33 -4.42 11.98
N VAL A 89 5.69 -4.67 10.73
CA VAL A 89 7.06 -4.92 10.30
C VAL A 89 7.51 -3.84 9.31
N LEU A 90 8.61 -3.17 9.65
CA LEU A 90 9.24 -2.14 8.84
C LEU A 90 10.54 -2.67 8.25
N TYR A 91 10.60 -2.78 6.92
CA TYR A 91 11.82 -3.18 6.20
C TYR A 91 12.60 -1.95 5.75
N LEU A 92 13.89 -1.87 6.15
CA LEU A 92 14.80 -0.76 5.85
C LEU A 92 16.07 -1.29 5.16
N ALA A 93 16.53 -0.62 4.11
CA ALA A 93 17.75 -0.98 3.43
C ALA A 93 18.98 -0.47 4.20
N LYS A 94 19.98 -1.31 4.45
CA LYS A 94 21.23 -0.94 5.13
C LYS A 94 21.98 0.16 4.39
N ASP A 95 21.95 0.16 3.05
CA ASP A 95 22.54 1.23 2.24
C ASP A 95 21.98 2.62 2.57
N GLN A 96 20.70 2.67 2.97
CA GLN A 96 20.01 3.91 3.34
C GLN A 96 20.11 4.23 4.84
N PHE A 97 20.37 3.22 5.67
CA PHE A 97 20.48 3.30 7.13
C PHE A 97 21.74 2.55 7.60
N PRO A 98 22.95 3.07 7.28
CA PRO A 98 24.20 2.34 7.50
C PRO A 98 24.55 2.14 8.98
N ASN A 99 24.02 2.96 9.89
CA ASN A 99 24.18 2.79 11.33
C ASN A 99 22.99 2.07 12.00
N GLU A 100 22.08 1.47 11.19
CA GLU A 100 20.92 0.70 11.64
C GLU A 100 20.06 1.46 12.65
N LEU A 101 19.85 0.93 13.86
CA LEU A 101 19.00 1.55 14.87
C LEU A 101 19.43 2.97 15.28
N LYS A 102 20.70 3.32 15.08
CA LYS A 102 21.20 4.69 15.39
C LYS A 102 20.70 5.74 14.41
N ASP A 103 20.31 5.34 13.21
CA ASP A 103 19.74 6.23 12.19
C ASP A 103 18.21 6.40 12.36
N ILE A 104 17.61 5.66 13.31
CA ILE A 104 16.17 5.67 13.52
C ILE A 104 15.80 6.77 14.52
N PRO A 105 14.82 7.64 14.20
CA PRO A 105 14.36 8.69 15.12
C PRO A 105 13.80 8.14 16.45
N ASP A 106 14.07 8.81 17.57
CA ASP A 106 13.67 8.40 18.92
C ASP A 106 12.18 8.14 19.06
N ASN A 107 11.35 8.94 18.37
CA ASN A 107 9.90 8.76 18.38
C ASN A 107 9.45 7.44 17.76
N LEU A 108 10.23 6.88 16.83
CA LEU A 108 9.99 5.59 16.21
C LEU A 108 10.64 4.46 17.02
N LEU A 109 11.85 4.66 17.55
CA LEU A 109 12.51 3.73 18.47
C LEU A 109 11.66 3.42 19.70
N GLY A 110 10.84 4.37 20.17
CA GLY A 110 9.90 4.16 21.27
C GLY A 110 8.91 3.01 21.01
N TYR A 111 8.44 2.83 19.76
CA TYR A 111 7.56 1.70 19.39
C TYR A 111 8.33 0.39 19.24
N TYR A 112 9.56 0.44 18.71
CA TYR A 112 10.45 -0.71 18.61
C TYR A 112 10.76 -1.27 20.02
N ASN A 113 11.17 -0.43 20.96
CA ASN A 113 11.50 -0.81 22.32
C ASN A 113 10.28 -1.40 23.08
N LYS A 114 9.07 -0.95 22.75
CA LYS A 114 7.82 -1.49 23.31
C LYS A 114 7.31 -2.74 22.58
N LYS A 115 8.04 -3.25 21.60
CA LYS A 115 7.65 -4.39 20.74
C LYS A 115 6.31 -4.16 19.99
N GLN A 116 6.00 -2.91 19.69
CA GLN A 116 4.84 -2.50 18.90
C GLN A 116 5.18 -2.37 17.40
N LEU A 117 6.46 -2.29 17.08
CA LEU A 117 7.02 -2.22 15.74
C LEU A 117 8.25 -3.13 15.68
N GLU A 118 8.34 -3.98 14.69
CA GLU A 118 9.53 -4.73 14.34
C GLU A 118 10.27 -3.97 13.23
N ILE A 119 11.59 -3.77 13.37
CA ILE A 119 12.44 -3.11 12.36
C ILE A 119 13.44 -4.14 11.87
N ILE A 120 13.40 -4.41 10.57
CA ILE A 120 14.28 -5.39 9.91
C ILE A 120 15.15 -4.64 8.90
N PHE A 121 16.47 -4.71 9.09
CA PHE A 121 17.44 -4.16 8.15
C PHE A 121 17.78 -5.22 7.11
N VAL A 122 17.59 -4.85 5.84
CA VAL A 122 17.83 -5.70 4.67
C VAL A 122 19.02 -5.18 3.86
N GLU A 123 19.73 -6.08 3.18
CA GLU A 123 21.00 -5.73 2.54
C GLU A 123 20.83 -4.73 1.40
N GLU A 124 19.77 -4.83 0.60
CA GLU A 124 19.60 -4.08 -0.64
C GLU A 124 18.38 -3.16 -0.60
N ASP A 125 18.47 -1.99 -1.26
CA ASP A 125 17.31 -1.13 -1.48
C ASP A 125 16.48 -1.62 -2.68
N LEU A 126 15.50 -2.45 -2.41
CA LEU A 126 14.51 -2.91 -3.40
C LEU A 126 13.31 -1.94 -3.51
N ARG A 127 13.47 -0.66 -3.17
CA ARG A 127 12.43 0.35 -3.24
C ARG A 127 11.14 -0.09 -2.52
N SER A 128 9.97 0.14 -3.17
CA SER A 128 8.66 -0.27 -2.64
C SER A 128 8.45 -1.78 -2.58
N HIS A 129 9.23 -2.56 -3.35
CA HIS A 129 9.16 -4.02 -3.31
C HIS A 129 9.51 -4.60 -1.94
N LYS A 130 10.33 -3.92 -1.12
CA LYS A 130 10.71 -4.38 0.23
C LYS A 130 9.51 -4.78 1.07
N LYS A 131 8.38 -4.04 0.98
CA LYS A 131 7.21 -4.26 1.83
C LYS A 131 6.48 -5.59 1.58
N TYR A 132 6.55 -6.17 0.36
CA TYR A 132 5.96 -7.49 0.11
C TYR A 132 7.00 -8.60 0.00
N TYR A 133 8.15 -8.32 -0.64
CA TYR A 133 9.16 -9.33 -0.97
C TYR A 133 9.67 -10.08 0.26
N TYR A 134 10.11 -9.35 1.28
CA TYR A 134 10.60 -9.98 2.50
C TYR A 134 9.46 -10.59 3.32
N ALA A 135 8.32 -9.92 3.39
CA ALA A 135 7.15 -10.43 4.11
C ALA A 135 6.64 -11.75 3.52
N PHE A 136 6.59 -11.91 2.19
CA PHE A 136 6.17 -13.16 1.55
C PHE A 136 7.17 -14.31 1.78
N LYS A 137 8.45 -14.01 1.92
CA LYS A 137 9.48 -15.02 2.24
C LYS A 137 9.43 -15.46 3.70
N GLU A 138 9.15 -14.53 4.60
CA GLU A 138 9.20 -14.77 6.05
C GLU A 138 7.86 -15.31 6.59
N TYR A 139 6.73 -14.80 6.09
CA TYR A 139 5.39 -15.08 6.60
C TYR A 139 4.51 -15.79 5.56
N GLN A 140 4.99 -16.91 5.01
CA GLN A 140 4.38 -17.60 3.85
C GLN A 140 2.93 -18.04 4.07
N ASN A 141 2.55 -18.36 5.30
CA ASN A 141 1.22 -18.87 5.66
C ASN A 141 0.32 -17.81 6.28
N ASP A 142 0.83 -16.60 6.47
CA ASP A 142 0.15 -15.53 7.16
C ASP A 142 -0.58 -14.59 6.20
N ILE A 143 -1.47 -13.78 6.75
CA ILE A 143 -2.09 -12.68 6.00
C ILE A 143 -1.14 -11.48 6.05
N ILE A 144 -0.74 -11.01 4.87
CA ILE A 144 0.11 -9.83 4.73
C ILE A 144 -0.77 -8.65 4.28
N ILE A 145 -0.74 -7.56 5.04
CA ILE A 145 -1.37 -6.31 4.66
C ILE A 145 -0.28 -5.27 4.39
N THR A 146 -0.14 -4.85 3.14
CA THR A 146 0.81 -3.81 2.79
C THR A 146 0.20 -2.42 2.92
N ILE A 147 1.00 -1.48 3.41
CA ILE A 147 0.64 -0.07 3.58
C ILE A 147 1.80 0.84 3.15
N ASP A 148 1.50 2.11 2.87
CA ASP A 148 2.51 3.14 2.60
C ASP A 148 2.92 3.90 3.86
N ASP A 149 4.06 4.56 3.80
CA ASP A 149 4.70 5.30 4.89
C ASP A 149 4.21 6.76 5.03
N ASP A 150 3.28 7.20 4.17
CA ASP A 150 2.87 8.60 4.04
C ASP A 150 1.35 8.82 4.05
N ILE A 151 0.60 7.97 4.75
CA ILE A 151 -0.86 8.04 4.81
C ILE A 151 -1.36 8.03 6.26
N PHE A 152 -2.34 8.89 6.58
CA PHE A 152 -3.13 8.77 7.80
C PHE A 152 -4.22 7.71 7.60
N TYR A 153 -4.03 6.53 8.18
CA TYR A 153 -4.98 5.43 8.03
C TYR A 153 -6.14 5.52 9.05
N PRO A 154 -7.40 5.43 8.59
CA PRO A 154 -8.57 5.28 9.45
C PRO A 154 -8.53 3.99 10.27
N SER A 155 -9.36 3.94 11.34
CA SER A 155 -9.31 2.84 12.33
C SER A 155 -9.83 1.49 11.84
N ASN A 156 -10.49 1.40 10.69
CA ASN A 156 -11.12 0.17 10.20
C ASN A 156 -10.43 -0.47 9.00
N ILE A 157 -9.25 0.01 8.60
CA ILE A 157 -8.55 -0.51 7.41
C ILE A 157 -8.35 -2.02 7.48
N ILE A 158 -7.81 -2.53 8.59
CA ILE A 158 -7.55 -3.97 8.76
C ILE A 158 -8.86 -4.75 8.86
N LYS A 159 -9.80 -4.27 9.68
CA LYS A 159 -11.06 -4.95 9.88
C LYS A 159 -11.85 -5.13 8.57
N ASP A 160 -11.95 -4.08 7.78
CA ASP A 160 -12.69 -4.12 6.52
C ASP A 160 -12.04 -5.04 5.48
N LEU A 161 -10.70 -5.10 5.43
CA LEU A 161 -9.98 -6.07 4.59
C LEU A 161 -10.23 -7.51 5.05
N MET A 162 -10.20 -7.77 6.35
CA MET A 162 -10.47 -9.10 6.90
C MET A 162 -11.93 -9.54 6.69
N ASP A 163 -12.88 -8.63 6.82
CA ASP A 163 -14.29 -8.93 6.55
C ASP A 163 -14.52 -9.23 5.04
N LEU A 164 -13.79 -8.51 4.18
CA LEU A 164 -13.81 -8.76 2.73
C LEU A 164 -13.15 -10.10 2.40
N HIS A 165 -12.01 -10.43 3.01
CA HIS A 165 -11.32 -11.71 2.85
C HIS A 165 -12.16 -12.90 3.30
N LYS A 166 -12.86 -12.79 4.43
CA LYS A 166 -13.79 -13.84 4.87
C LYS A 166 -14.88 -14.12 3.85
N LYS A 167 -15.35 -13.09 3.14
CA LYS A 167 -16.36 -13.22 2.08
C LYS A 167 -15.79 -13.75 0.77
N PHE A 168 -14.52 -13.45 0.47
CA PHE A 168 -13.82 -13.79 -0.76
C PHE A 168 -12.40 -14.32 -0.45
N PRO A 169 -12.27 -15.55 0.10
CA PRO A 169 -11.01 -16.04 0.69
C PRO A 169 -9.88 -16.26 -0.32
N ASP A 170 -10.21 -16.45 -1.61
CA ASP A 170 -9.23 -16.75 -2.67
C ASP A 170 -8.96 -15.52 -3.56
N THR A 171 -9.11 -14.32 -3.00
CA THR A 171 -8.93 -13.08 -3.77
C THR A 171 -8.03 -12.10 -3.05
N ILE A 172 -7.36 -11.25 -3.82
CA ILE A 172 -6.69 -10.06 -3.30
C ILE A 172 -7.77 -9.06 -2.87
N CYS A 173 -7.73 -8.62 -1.60
CA CYS A 173 -8.66 -7.64 -1.06
C CYS A 173 -7.97 -6.27 -0.91
N CYS A 174 -8.54 -5.21 -1.49
CA CYS A 174 -7.92 -3.90 -1.44
C CYS A 174 -8.90 -2.76 -1.18
N HIS A 175 -8.40 -1.62 -0.72
CA HIS A 175 -9.15 -0.38 -0.56
C HIS A 175 -9.03 0.54 -1.78
N ARG A 176 -7.95 0.43 -2.54
CA ARG A 176 -7.68 1.27 -3.71
C ARG A 176 -7.42 0.41 -4.93
N ALA A 177 -8.15 0.71 -6.00
CA ALA A 177 -7.94 0.08 -7.28
C ALA A 177 -8.29 1.03 -8.43
N HIS A 178 -7.75 0.71 -9.60
CA HIS A 178 -8.14 1.29 -10.87
C HIS A 178 -8.80 0.21 -11.73
N LYS A 179 -9.84 0.58 -12.45
CA LYS A 179 -10.42 -0.23 -13.51
C LYS A 179 -9.52 -0.11 -14.73
N VAL A 180 -8.98 -1.22 -15.19
CA VAL A 180 -8.20 -1.28 -16.42
C VAL A 180 -9.11 -0.99 -17.59
N ILE A 181 -8.71 -0.07 -18.45
CA ILE A 181 -9.46 0.33 -19.64
C ILE A 181 -8.77 -0.25 -20.88
N ARG A 182 -9.56 -0.71 -21.83
CA ARG A 182 -9.08 -1.22 -23.11
C ARG A 182 -9.32 -0.21 -24.21
N ASN A 183 -8.46 -0.23 -25.21
CA ASN A 183 -8.62 0.48 -26.48
C ASN A 183 -9.67 -0.22 -27.36
N ASP A 184 -10.07 0.40 -28.47
CA ASP A 184 -11.05 -0.15 -29.42
C ASP A 184 -10.53 -1.45 -30.11
N ASP A 185 -9.22 -1.60 -30.23
CA ASP A 185 -8.56 -2.84 -30.71
C ASP A 185 -8.43 -3.91 -29.62
N ASN A 186 -9.05 -3.71 -28.47
CA ASN A 186 -9.04 -4.60 -27.31
C ASN A 186 -7.67 -4.77 -26.62
N THR A 187 -6.67 -3.96 -26.95
CA THR A 187 -5.41 -3.89 -26.19
C THR A 187 -5.59 -3.07 -24.90
N ILE A 188 -4.70 -3.26 -23.92
CA ILE A 188 -4.70 -2.47 -22.69
C ILE A 188 -4.34 -1.01 -23.02
N SER A 189 -5.16 -0.06 -22.58
CA SER A 189 -4.88 1.37 -22.74
C SER A 189 -3.77 1.83 -21.78
N LYS A 190 -3.20 3.01 -22.03
CA LYS A 190 -2.23 3.64 -21.13
C LYS A 190 -2.79 3.75 -19.71
N TYR A 191 -1.95 3.58 -18.70
CA TYR A 191 -2.30 3.67 -17.28
C TYR A 191 -3.03 4.98 -16.94
N SER A 192 -2.64 6.09 -17.55
CA SER A 192 -3.28 7.41 -17.35
C SER A 192 -4.76 7.46 -17.74
N LYS A 193 -5.26 6.53 -18.55
CA LYS A 193 -6.67 6.42 -18.95
C LYS A 193 -7.48 5.54 -17.98
N TRP A 194 -6.82 4.79 -17.09
CA TRP A 194 -7.52 3.90 -16.16
C TRP A 194 -8.32 4.68 -15.14
N LYS A 195 -9.49 4.16 -14.81
CA LYS A 195 -10.43 4.86 -13.94
C LYS A 195 -10.29 4.42 -12.50
N LYS A 196 -10.10 5.35 -11.59
CA LYS A 196 -10.17 5.07 -10.16
C LYS A 196 -11.55 4.51 -9.81
N VAL A 197 -11.58 3.40 -9.07
CA VAL A 197 -12.83 2.78 -8.62
C VAL A 197 -13.24 3.36 -7.28
N PHE A 198 -14.48 3.81 -7.21
CA PHE A 198 -15.17 4.20 -5.98
C PHE A 198 -16.26 3.18 -5.69
N GLY A 199 -16.44 2.85 -4.41
CA GLY A 199 -17.40 1.82 -4.02
C GLY A 199 -16.86 0.39 -4.15
N ASN A 200 -17.70 -0.57 -3.82
CA ASN A 200 -17.40 -2.00 -3.90
C ASN A 200 -17.32 -2.45 -5.37
N CYS A 201 -16.33 -3.28 -5.68
CA CYS A 201 -16.14 -3.81 -7.04
C CYS A 201 -15.41 -5.14 -7.00
N GLY A 202 -15.83 -6.06 -7.84
CA GLY A 202 -15.22 -7.41 -7.96
C GLY A 202 -15.93 -8.47 -7.11
N PRO A 203 -15.37 -9.69 -7.01
CA PRO A 203 -14.06 -10.12 -7.54
C PRO A 203 -13.99 -10.17 -9.07
N THR A 204 -12.98 -9.55 -9.64
CA THR A 204 -12.77 -9.52 -11.09
C THR A 204 -11.30 -9.41 -11.45
N PHE A 205 -10.93 -9.75 -12.69
CA PHE A 205 -9.56 -9.63 -13.18
C PHE A 205 -9.18 -8.23 -13.65
N ASP A 206 -10.15 -7.40 -14.03
CA ASP A 206 -9.91 -6.07 -14.60
C ASP A 206 -9.71 -4.94 -13.56
N LEU A 207 -9.52 -5.32 -12.29
CA LEU A 207 -9.08 -4.43 -11.24
C LEU A 207 -7.57 -4.49 -11.07
N PHE A 208 -6.95 -3.32 -11.15
CA PHE A 208 -5.56 -3.08 -10.79
C PHE A 208 -5.50 -2.50 -9.38
N HIS A 209 -5.16 -3.31 -8.39
CA HIS A 209 -5.01 -2.87 -7.00
C HIS A 209 -3.72 -2.08 -6.79
N THR A 210 -3.72 -1.18 -5.81
CA THR A 210 -2.51 -0.46 -5.37
C THR A 210 -2.17 -0.84 -3.93
N SER A 211 -0.95 -1.28 -3.72
CA SER A 211 -0.46 -1.88 -2.47
C SER A 211 -0.49 -0.93 -1.27
N GLY A 212 -0.30 0.38 -1.51
CA GLY A 212 -0.16 1.37 -0.43
C GLY A 212 -1.48 1.84 0.21
N GLY A 213 -2.63 1.57 -0.41
CA GLY A 213 -3.92 1.96 0.16
C GLY A 213 -4.42 1.09 1.30
N GLY A 214 -3.70 0.05 1.66
CA GLY A 214 -4.13 -1.08 2.45
C GLY A 214 -4.62 -2.19 1.52
N THR A 215 -3.79 -3.22 1.33
CA THR A 215 -4.12 -4.37 0.49
C THR A 215 -3.69 -5.65 1.19
N LEU A 216 -4.62 -6.59 1.26
CA LEU A 216 -4.46 -7.90 1.88
C LEU A 216 -4.05 -8.92 0.84
N TYR A 217 -3.00 -9.65 1.16
CA TYR A 217 -2.42 -10.72 0.38
C TYR A 217 -2.21 -12.00 1.19
N LYS A 218 -2.20 -13.12 0.49
CA LYS A 218 -1.52 -14.36 0.89
C LYS A 218 -0.49 -14.70 -0.18
N SER A 219 0.63 -15.34 0.17
CA SER A 219 1.69 -15.66 -0.79
C SER A 219 1.19 -16.51 -1.95
N ASN A 220 0.25 -17.44 -1.69
CA ASN A 220 -0.36 -18.31 -2.69
C ASN A 220 -1.36 -17.62 -3.64
N PHE A 221 -1.60 -16.31 -3.50
CA PHE A 221 -2.39 -15.53 -4.47
C PHE A 221 -1.59 -15.14 -5.72
N PHE A 222 -0.31 -15.47 -5.76
CA PHE A 222 0.61 -15.06 -6.81
C PHE A 222 1.30 -16.26 -7.44
N SER A 223 1.77 -16.08 -8.67
CA SER A 223 2.77 -16.99 -9.26
C SER A 223 4.01 -17.06 -8.36
N GLU A 224 4.69 -18.19 -8.31
CA GLU A 224 5.95 -18.37 -7.57
C GLU A 224 7.02 -17.34 -7.98
N GLU A 225 6.92 -16.80 -9.19
CA GLU A 225 7.75 -15.71 -9.70
C GLU A 225 7.64 -14.41 -8.87
N VAL A 226 6.63 -14.23 -8.04
CA VAL A 226 6.43 -13.01 -7.24
C VAL A 226 7.64 -12.64 -6.38
N VAL A 227 8.41 -13.63 -5.94
CA VAL A 227 9.65 -13.47 -5.16
C VAL A 227 10.92 -13.64 -6.01
N ASN A 228 10.82 -13.66 -7.33
CA ASN A 228 11.96 -13.66 -8.23
C ASN A 228 12.58 -12.25 -8.30
N LYS A 229 13.59 -12.01 -7.45
CA LYS A 229 14.25 -10.70 -7.31
C LYS A 229 14.84 -10.22 -8.62
N ASP A 230 15.58 -11.07 -9.31
CA ASP A 230 16.29 -10.68 -10.54
C ASP A 230 15.29 -10.25 -11.63
N ALA A 231 14.14 -10.92 -11.71
CA ALA A 231 13.09 -10.57 -12.64
C ALA A 231 12.47 -9.21 -12.33
N PHE A 232 12.01 -8.93 -11.09
CA PHE A 232 11.41 -7.62 -10.83
C PHE A 232 12.42 -6.48 -10.85
N VAL A 233 13.67 -6.70 -10.46
CA VAL A 233 14.72 -5.67 -10.55
C VAL A 233 15.00 -5.30 -12.01
N SER A 234 15.03 -6.27 -12.91
CA SER A 234 15.31 -6.01 -14.33
C SER A 234 14.10 -5.46 -15.11
N LEU A 235 12.88 -5.88 -14.77
CA LEU A 235 11.68 -5.62 -15.58
C LEU A 235 10.76 -4.55 -14.98
N CYS A 236 10.69 -4.44 -13.64
CA CYS A 236 9.64 -3.69 -12.95
C CYS A 236 10.09 -3.04 -11.64
N PHE A 237 11.32 -2.54 -11.56
CA PHE A 237 11.96 -2.09 -10.32
C PHE A 237 11.26 -0.92 -9.62
N MET A 238 10.61 -0.03 -10.37
CA MET A 238 10.02 1.20 -9.82
C MET A 238 8.53 1.07 -9.48
N ALA A 239 7.86 -0.05 -9.82
CA ALA A 239 6.42 -0.19 -9.74
C ALA A 239 6.00 -1.55 -9.16
N ASP A 240 6.11 -1.69 -7.83
CA ASP A 240 5.64 -2.89 -7.11
C ASP A 240 4.17 -3.23 -7.39
N ASP A 241 3.31 -2.23 -7.57
CA ASP A 241 1.91 -2.43 -7.94
C ASP A 241 1.78 -3.16 -9.30
N VAL A 242 2.58 -2.77 -10.31
CA VAL A 242 2.56 -3.40 -11.64
C VAL A 242 3.01 -4.86 -11.53
N TRP A 243 4.11 -5.10 -10.80
CA TRP A 243 4.63 -6.44 -10.57
C TRP A 243 3.59 -7.34 -9.90
N LEU A 244 3.04 -6.91 -8.76
CA LEU A 244 2.07 -7.70 -8.00
C LEU A 244 0.80 -8.00 -8.80
N ASN A 245 0.28 -7.04 -9.56
CA ASN A 245 -0.89 -7.30 -10.40
C ASN A 245 -0.60 -8.31 -11.50
N ILE A 246 0.56 -8.25 -12.16
CA ILE A 246 0.93 -9.24 -13.19
C ILE A 246 1.13 -10.63 -12.58
N MET A 247 1.81 -10.75 -11.44
CA MET A 247 2.00 -12.03 -10.76
C MET A 247 0.66 -12.64 -10.30
N ALA A 248 -0.30 -11.82 -9.90
CA ALA A 248 -1.66 -12.25 -9.60
C ALA A 248 -2.42 -12.73 -10.83
N GLN A 249 -2.30 -12.03 -11.97
CA GLN A 249 -2.91 -12.43 -13.25
C GLN A 249 -2.35 -13.78 -13.72
N LEU A 250 -1.04 -14.01 -13.64
CA LEU A 250 -0.40 -15.28 -13.98
C LEU A 250 -0.93 -16.44 -13.11
N ASN A 251 -1.23 -16.16 -11.85
CA ASN A 251 -1.84 -17.13 -10.93
C ASN A 251 -3.38 -17.23 -11.05
N LYS A 252 -4.00 -16.49 -11.96
CA LYS A 252 -5.46 -16.40 -12.13
C LYS A 252 -6.20 -15.97 -10.84
N THR A 253 -5.58 -15.10 -10.05
CA THR A 253 -6.16 -14.56 -8.84
C THR A 253 -6.91 -13.26 -9.15
N LYS A 254 -8.17 -13.20 -8.73
CA LYS A 254 -9.02 -12.01 -8.87
C LYS A 254 -8.73 -11.00 -7.78
N THR A 255 -9.09 -9.76 -8.04
CA THR A 255 -9.06 -8.66 -7.07
C THR A 255 -10.49 -8.24 -6.71
N VAL A 256 -10.72 -7.96 -5.42
CA VAL A 256 -11.95 -7.36 -4.93
C VAL A 256 -11.62 -6.09 -4.15
N LYS A 257 -12.36 -5.03 -4.42
CA LYS A 257 -12.21 -3.73 -3.75
C LYS A 257 -13.33 -3.51 -2.75
N SER A 258 -12.99 -3.07 -1.54
CA SER A 258 -13.95 -2.68 -0.51
C SER A 258 -14.74 -1.43 -0.90
N ASP A 259 -15.85 -1.17 -0.22
CA ASP A 259 -16.66 0.05 -0.42
C ASP A 259 -15.94 1.33 0.06
N TYR A 260 -14.97 1.20 0.96
CA TYR A 260 -14.36 2.28 1.72
C TYR A 260 -12.95 2.66 1.24
N PHE A 261 -12.45 3.78 1.77
CA PHE A 261 -11.05 4.20 1.74
C PHE A 261 -10.42 4.39 0.34
N SER A 262 -11.23 4.74 -0.64
CA SER A 262 -10.72 4.99 -2.01
C SER A 262 -9.78 6.22 -2.09
N ASN A 263 -10.00 7.21 -1.22
CA ASN A 263 -9.12 8.38 -1.06
C ASN A 263 -8.68 8.45 0.40
N LEU A 264 -7.39 8.37 0.66
CA LEU A 264 -6.81 8.49 2.00
C LEU A 264 -6.07 9.82 2.12
N ILE A 265 -6.01 10.37 3.34
CA ILE A 265 -5.34 11.65 3.60
C ILE A 265 -3.83 11.44 3.62
N PRO A 266 -3.05 12.07 2.73
CA PRO A 266 -1.61 11.91 2.73
C PRO A 266 -0.94 12.71 3.86
N ILE A 267 0.13 12.15 4.42
CA ILE A 267 1.08 12.85 5.29
C ILE A 267 2.03 13.64 4.39
N GLU A 268 1.98 14.97 4.49
CA GLU A 268 2.85 15.82 3.67
C GLU A 268 4.29 15.77 4.17
N ASN A 269 5.21 15.50 3.27
CA ASN A 269 6.65 15.59 3.53
C ASN A 269 7.29 16.64 2.62
N LYS A 270 7.83 17.71 3.22
CA LYS A 270 8.49 18.80 2.47
C LYS A 270 9.84 18.37 1.87
N ASN A 271 10.46 17.35 2.41
CA ASN A 271 11.82 16.93 2.07
C ASN A 271 11.88 15.82 1.01
N SER A 272 10.75 15.30 0.53
CA SER A 272 10.78 14.30 -0.53
C SER A 272 10.91 14.98 -1.89
N LEU A 273 12.13 15.18 -2.35
CA LEU A 273 12.43 15.63 -3.70
C LEU A 273 11.99 14.59 -4.77
N PHE A 274 11.82 13.36 -4.36
CA PHE A 274 11.45 12.24 -5.22
C PHE A 274 9.97 11.87 -5.04
N LYS A 275 9.17 12.08 -6.06
CA LYS A 275 7.79 11.58 -6.13
C LYS A 275 7.76 10.41 -7.12
N LEU A 276 7.79 9.18 -6.62
CA LEU A 276 7.57 7.97 -7.42
C LEU A 276 6.34 8.08 -8.34
N SER A 277 5.30 8.79 -7.90
CA SER A 277 4.12 9.04 -8.72
C SER A 277 4.40 9.89 -9.97
N GLN A 278 5.44 10.71 -9.98
CA GLN A 278 5.79 11.48 -11.17
C GLN A 278 6.45 10.59 -12.21
N GLU A 279 7.45 9.81 -11.84
CA GLU A 279 8.11 8.87 -12.76
C GLU A 279 7.17 7.77 -13.25
N ASN A 280 6.43 7.16 -12.32
CA ASN A 280 5.59 6.01 -12.66
C ASN A 280 4.33 6.36 -13.43
N VAL A 281 3.73 7.52 -13.17
CA VAL A 281 2.43 7.90 -13.78
C VAL A 281 2.60 8.98 -14.84
N ALA A 282 3.25 10.11 -14.52
CA ALA A 282 3.35 11.25 -15.44
C ALA A 282 4.32 10.95 -16.60
N ASP A 283 5.43 10.27 -16.33
CA ASP A 283 6.48 9.96 -17.31
C ASP A 283 6.28 8.58 -17.98
N GLY A 284 5.13 7.90 -17.73
CA GLY A 284 4.78 6.62 -18.35
C GLY A 284 5.58 5.42 -17.86
N GLY A 285 6.22 5.50 -16.70
CA GLY A 285 7.01 4.43 -16.11
C GLY A 285 6.21 3.13 -15.89
N ASN A 286 4.95 3.24 -15.43
CA ASN A 286 4.08 2.08 -15.26
C ASN A 286 3.78 1.38 -16.59
N ASP A 287 3.50 2.14 -17.66
CA ASP A 287 3.23 1.58 -18.99
C ASP A 287 4.44 0.82 -19.54
N LYS A 288 5.65 1.39 -19.38
CA LYS A 288 6.88 0.75 -19.82
C LYS A 288 7.14 -0.57 -19.06
N GLN A 289 7.03 -0.54 -17.72
CA GLN A 289 7.25 -1.71 -16.90
C GLN A 289 6.18 -2.80 -17.14
N LEU A 290 4.91 -2.41 -17.37
CA LEU A 290 3.86 -3.32 -17.77
C LEU A 290 4.18 -4.01 -19.12
N GLN A 291 4.65 -3.26 -20.10
CA GLN A 291 5.05 -3.83 -21.41
C GLN A 291 6.24 -4.78 -21.29
N ASN A 292 7.26 -4.44 -20.48
CA ASN A 292 8.39 -5.33 -20.22
C ASN A 292 7.92 -6.69 -19.68
N LEU A 293 6.97 -6.68 -18.72
CA LEU A 293 6.43 -7.92 -18.14
C LEU A 293 5.58 -8.71 -19.14
N ILE A 294 4.72 -8.04 -19.89
CA ILE A 294 3.90 -8.68 -20.95
C ILE A 294 4.80 -9.39 -21.95
N GLN A 295 5.88 -8.75 -22.39
CA GLN A 295 6.83 -9.34 -23.36
C GLN A 295 7.62 -10.49 -22.74
N ASN A 296 8.20 -10.30 -21.56
CA ASN A 296 9.05 -11.31 -20.93
C ASN A 296 8.30 -12.59 -20.57
N TYR A 297 7.07 -12.48 -20.07
CA TYR A 297 6.24 -13.62 -19.71
C TYR A 297 5.33 -14.12 -20.84
N ASN A 298 5.49 -13.61 -22.08
CA ASN A 298 4.66 -13.95 -23.25
C ASN A 298 3.16 -13.86 -22.95
N ILE A 299 2.74 -12.82 -22.20
CA ILE A 299 1.37 -12.67 -21.78
C ILE A 299 0.52 -12.19 -22.96
N ASN A 300 -0.63 -12.83 -23.17
CA ASN A 300 -1.58 -12.38 -24.18
C ASN A 300 -2.23 -11.07 -23.74
N ASN A 301 -1.85 -9.97 -24.41
CA ASN A 301 -2.35 -8.62 -24.10
C ASN A 301 -3.88 -8.49 -24.28
N TYR A 302 -4.52 -9.37 -25.03
CA TYR A 302 -5.97 -9.40 -25.21
C TYR A 302 -6.71 -10.15 -24.10
N GLU A 303 -6.04 -10.92 -23.26
CA GLU A 303 -6.63 -11.76 -22.22
C GLU A 303 -6.35 -11.30 -20.81
N ILE A 304 -5.19 -10.67 -20.58
CA ILE A 304 -4.84 -10.17 -19.26
C ILE A 304 -5.79 -9.03 -18.83
N PHE A 305 -6.17 -9.00 -17.57
CA PHE A 305 -7.16 -8.05 -17.01
C PHE A 305 -8.54 -8.11 -17.71
N LYS A 306 -9.02 -9.29 -18.03
CA LYS A 306 -10.29 -9.48 -18.74
C LYS A 306 -11.42 -9.99 -17.85
#